data_89d11c189dc2e7aeab65620c817bb127
#
_entry.id   89d11c189dc2e7aeab65620c817bb127
#
_cell.length_a   1.000
_cell.length_b   1.000
_cell.length_c   1.000
_cell.angle_alpha   90.00
_cell.angle_beta   90.00
_cell.angle_gamma   90.00
#
_symmetry.space_group_name_H-M   'P 1'
#
loop_
_entity.id
_entity.type
_entity.pdbx_description
1 polymer ?
#
loop_
_entity_poly.entity_id
_entity_poly.type
_entity_poly.pdbx_seq_one_letter_code
_entity_poly.pdbx_strand_id
1 'polypeptide(L)'
;TGKIQSMMSDPLLRGKVVWLLVTARIHLLSPDIRRPGRVGDLIIPVLDPEGKDREAFLDWVASPVISGKLTGEDRERFAVATDGWSAAGFAALRSELKAKAKLQGTKGKLTMDEVIAVIEDLLPPAIGDTRRYQTLQALVNCTRRSLMPNPKITDEERAAWAVEIRQLEAKGIR
;
A
#
# COMPACT_ATOMS: atom_id res chain seq x y z
N THR A 1 -19.22 -8.71 -12.44
CA THR A 1 -18.06 -9.57 -12.77
C THR A 1 -18.20 -10.14 -14.18
N GLY A 2 -19.34 -10.78 -14.57
CA GLY A 2 -19.55 -11.44 -15.87
C GLY A 2 -19.35 -10.53 -17.09
N LYS A 3 -19.81 -9.28 -17.04
CA LYS A 3 -19.63 -8.33 -18.14
C LYS A 3 -18.16 -8.00 -18.39
N ILE A 4 -17.36 -7.80 -17.32
CA ILE A 4 -15.91 -7.57 -17.44
C ILE A 4 -15.23 -8.81 -18.04
N GLN A 5 -15.60 -10.01 -17.58
CA GLN A 5 -15.05 -11.26 -18.12
C GLN A 5 -15.34 -11.42 -19.59
N SER A 6 -16.58 -11.12 -20.04
CA SER A 6 -16.96 -11.14 -21.44
C SER A 6 -16.12 -10.19 -22.27
N MET A 7 -15.94 -8.93 -21.83
CA MET A 7 -15.13 -7.95 -22.53
C MET A 7 -13.67 -8.36 -22.63
N MET A 8 -13.08 -8.91 -21.54
CA MET A 8 -11.68 -9.37 -21.54
C MET A 8 -11.46 -10.58 -22.44
N SER A 9 -12.50 -11.35 -22.70
CA SER A 9 -12.46 -12.53 -23.57
C SER A 9 -12.81 -12.22 -25.02
N ASP A 10 -13.19 -10.98 -25.35
CA ASP A 10 -13.59 -10.58 -26.68
C ASP A 10 -12.36 -10.57 -27.63
N PRO A 11 -12.37 -11.40 -28.70
CA PRO A 11 -11.29 -11.43 -29.67
C PRO A 11 -11.04 -10.09 -30.36
N LEU A 12 -12.06 -9.23 -30.50
CA LEU A 12 -11.95 -7.93 -31.14
C LEU A 12 -11.14 -6.94 -30.30
N LEU A 13 -11.08 -7.13 -28.97
CA LEU A 13 -10.34 -6.28 -28.04
C LEU A 13 -8.94 -6.82 -27.74
N ARG A 14 -8.65 -8.08 -28.08
CA ARG A 14 -7.36 -8.71 -27.81
C ARG A 14 -6.24 -7.97 -28.54
N GLY A 15 -5.20 -7.58 -27.82
CA GLY A 15 -4.04 -6.83 -28.33
C GLY A 15 -4.31 -5.34 -28.61
N LYS A 16 -5.55 -4.86 -28.43
CA LYS A 16 -5.91 -3.45 -28.61
C LYS A 16 -6.18 -2.71 -27.31
N VAL A 17 -6.48 -3.45 -26.24
CA VAL A 17 -6.82 -2.88 -24.92
C VAL A 17 -5.91 -3.47 -23.87
N VAL A 18 -5.36 -2.61 -23.02
CA VAL A 18 -4.65 -2.98 -21.80
C VAL A 18 -5.64 -2.89 -20.64
N TRP A 19 -5.80 -3.99 -19.91
CA TRP A 19 -6.68 -4.08 -18.75
C TRP A 19 -5.84 -3.89 -17.47
N LEU A 20 -6.15 -2.87 -16.69
CA LEU A 20 -5.58 -2.63 -15.38
C LEU A 20 -6.69 -2.73 -14.32
N LEU A 21 -6.62 -3.76 -13.48
CA LEU A 21 -7.53 -3.95 -12.36
C LEU A 21 -6.80 -3.65 -11.05
N VAL A 22 -7.35 -2.72 -10.27
CA VAL A 22 -6.82 -2.37 -8.96
C VAL A 22 -7.82 -2.81 -7.90
N THR A 23 -7.37 -3.59 -6.93
CA THR A 23 -8.21 -4.09 -5.84
C THR A 23 -7.40 -4.33 -4.57
N ALA A 24 -7.98 -4.05 -3.41
CA ALA A 24 -7.46 -4.47 -2.12
C ALA A 24 -7.90 -5.90 -1.74
N ARG A 25 -8.78 -6.52 -2.51
CA ARG A 25 -9.41 -7.82 -2.20
C ARG A 25 -9.28 -8.79 -3.37
N ILE A 26 -8.06 -9.14 -3.74
CA ILE A 26 -7.81 -10.05 -4.87
C ILE A 26 -8.45 -11.44 -4.66
N HIS A 27 -8.56 -11.91 -3.44
CA HIS A 27 -9.19 -13.19 -3.08
C HIS A 27 -10.68 -13.25 -3.42
N LEU A 28 -11.38 -12.10 -3.50
CA LEU A 28 -12.79 -12.01 -3.88
C LEU A 28 -13.00 -11.96 -5.41
N LEU A 29 -11.95 -11.80 -6.20
CA LEU A 29 -12.05 -11.91 -7.65
C LEU A 29 -12.29 -13.37 -8.05
N SER A 30 -13.21 -13.57 -8.99
CA SER A 30 -13.46 -14.89 -9.56
C SER A 30 -12.14 -15.56 -9.99
N PRO A 31 -11.95 -16.86 -9.72
CA PRO A 31 -10.82 -17.62 -10.25
C PRO A 31 -10.65 -17.48 -11.75
N ASP A 32 -11.76 -17.33 -12.48
CA ASP A 32 -11.74 -17.13 -13.93
C ASP A 32 -11.07 -15.83 -14.37
N ILE A 33 -11.19 -14.74 -13.60
CA ILE A 33 -10.48 -13.50 -13.89
C ILE A 33 -8.98 -13.67 -13.61
N ARG A 34 -8.63 -14.40 -12.55
CA ARG A 34 -7.25 -14.60 -12.11
C ARG A 34 -6.48 -15.65 -12.92
N ARG A 35 -7.12 -16.33 -13.89
CA ARG A 35 -6.44 -17.31 -14.74
C ARG A 35 -5.46 -16.64 -15.70
N PRO A 36 -4.36 -17.33 -16.07
CA PRO A 36 -3.49 -16.95 -17.19
C PRO A 36 -4.31 -16.71 -18.49
N GLY A 37 -3.86 -15.79 -19.31
CA GLY A 37 -4.57 -15.35 -20.52
C GLY A 37 -5.66 -14.29 -20.27
N ARG A 38 -5.80 -13.84 -19.02
CA ARG A 38 -6.65 -12.70 -18.61
C ARG A 38 -5.80 -11.76 -17.74
N VAL A 39 -6.25 -11.33 -16.56
CA VAL A 39 -5.40 -10.53 -15.65
C VAL A 39 -4.41 -11.36 -14.82
N GLY A 40 -4.59 -12.68 -14.80
CA GLY A 40 -3.70 -13.58 -14.04
C GLY A 40 -2.29 -13.72 -14.59
N ASP A 41 -1.98 -13.17 -15.77
CA ASP A 41 -0.62 -13.18 -16.32
C ASP A 41 0.32 -12.28 -15.53
N LEU A 42 -0.20 -11.19 -14.96
CA LEU A 42 0.59 -10.25 -14.18
C LEU A 42 -0.21 -9.73 -12.99
N ILE A 43 0.01 -10.34 -11.83
CA ILE A 43 -0.54 -9.88 -10.55
C ILE A 43 0.61 -9.28 -9.74
N ILE A 44 0.51 -7.98 -9.46
CA ILE A 44 1.53 -7.18 -8.80
C ILE A 44 1.04 -6.85 -7.38
N PRO A 45 1.74 -7.27 -6.31
CA PRO A 45 1.44 -6.83 -4.96
C PRO A 45 1.91 -5.38 -4.78
N VAL A 46 0.99 -4.50 -4.40
CA VAL A 46 1.32 -3.14 -3.97
C VAL A 46 1.11 -3.11 -2.46
N LEU A 47 2.21 -3.09 -1.71
CA LEU A 47 2.21 -3.21 -0.26
C LEU A 47 2.29 -1.82 0.39
N ASP A 48 2.07 -1.79 1.70
CA ASP A 48 2.33 -0.59 2.49
C ASP A 48 3.83 -0.24 2.43
N PRO A 49 4.18 1.06 2.45
CA PRO A 49 5.56 1.50 2.28
C PRO A 49 6.44 1.11 3.47
N GLU A 50 7.57 0.48 3.19
CA GLU A 50 8.60 0.10 4.16
C GLU A 50 9.98 0.54 3.69
N GLY A 51 10.94 0.66 4.61
CA GLY A 51 12.33 0.98 4.31
C GLY A 51 12.47 2.22 3.41
N LYS A 52 13.12 2.08 2.26
CA LYS A 52 13.36 3.18 1.31
C LYS A 52 12.07 3.80 0.74
N ASP A 53 11.02 3.00 0.58
CA ASP A 53 9.75 3.52 0.10
C ASP A 53 9.14 4.47 1.13
N ARG A 54 9.27 4.17 2.43
CA ARG A 54 8.84 5.07 3.51
C ARG A 54 9.61 6.39 3.49
N GLU A 55 10.91 6.37 3.22
CA GLU A 55 11.70 7.59 3.05
C GLU A 55 11.19 8.45 1.90
N ALA A 56 10.84 7.83 0.76
CA ALA A 56 10.23 8.53 -0.37
C ALA A 56 8.86 9.13 -0.01
N PHE A 57 8.06 8.45 0.81
CA PHE A 57 6.81 9.01 1.34
C PHE A 57 7.05 10.18 2.29
N LEU A 58 8.09 10.14 3.14
CA LEU A 58 8.48 11.28 3.97
C LEU A 58 8.77 12.50 3.08
N ASP A 59 9.61 12.35 2.07
CA ASP A 59 9.93 13.44 1.16
C ASP A 59 8.69 13.97 0.45
N TRP A 60 7.81 13.09 -0.01
CA TRP A 60 6.56 13.47 -0.66
C TRP A 60 5.58 14.21 0.26
N VAL A 61 5.50 13.81 1.53
CA VAL A 61 4.61 14.42 2.55
C VAL A 61 5.17 15.75 3.03
N ALA A 62 6.44 15.77 3.40
CA ALA A 62 7.07 16.84 4.15
C ALA A 62 7.65 17.96 3.27
N SER A 63 8.27 17.63 2.13
CA SER A 63 8.94 18.62 1.27
C SER A 63 8.10 19.84 0.90
N PRO A 64 6.78 19.75 0.66
CA PRO A 64 5.98 20.92 0.30
C PRO A 64 5.77 21.88 1.48
N VAL A 65 5.89 21.40 2.72
CA VAL A 65 5.45 22.12 3.93
C VAL A 65 6.52 22.36 4.97
N ILE A 66 7.69 21.72 4.89
CA ILE A 66 8.78 21.88 5.86
C ILE A 66 9.75 22.98 5.45
N SER A 67 10.28 23.68 6.46
CA SER A 67 11.34 24.67 6.31
C SER A 67 12.72 24.00 6.32
N GLY A 68 13.44 24.09 5.20
CA GLY A 68 14.82 23.60 5.11
C GLY A 68 14.95 22.15 4.65
N LYS A 69 16.18 21.60 4.77
CA LYS A 69 16.46 20.19 4.49
C LYS A 69 16.16 19.36 5.73
N LEU A 70 15.52 18.21 5.50
CA LEU A 70 15.35 17.19 6.53
C LEU A 70 16.70 16.61 6.93
N THR A 71 16.98 16.59 8.23
CA THR A 71 18.17 15.95 8.81
C THR A 71 17.97 14.43 8.88
N GLY A 72 19.02 13.68 9.17
CA GLY A 72 18.93 12.24 9.46
C GLY A 72 18.03 11.96 10.66
N GLU A 73 18.14 12.78 11.71
CA GLU A 73 17.31 12.70 12.92
C GLU A 73 15.83 12.94 12.62
N ASP A 74 15.50 13.94 11.78
CA ASP A 74 14.11 14.20 11.35
C ASP A 74 13.52 12.99 10.64
N ARG A 75 14.31 12.33 9.77
CA ARG A 75 13.89 11.14 9.04
C ARG A 75 13.63 9.96 9.97
N GLU A 76 14.48 9.75 10.96
CA GLU A 76 14.31 8.70 11.95
C GLU A 76 13.09 8.94 12.83
N ARG A 77 12.89 10.14 13.33
CA ARG A 77 11.70 10.54 14.10
C ARG A 77 10.41 10.31 13.30
N PHE A 78 10.40 10.71 12.02
CA PHE A 78 9.25 10.49 11.15
C PHE A 78 9.01 8.99 10.92
N ALA A 79 10.08 8.21 10.66
CA ALA A 79 9.97 6.78 10.43
C ALA A 79 9.40 6.04 11.64
N VAL A 80 9.82 6.42 12.86
CA VAL A 80 9.29 5.86 14.11
C VAL A 80 7.81 6.25 14.29
N ALA A 81 7.48 7.53 14.13
CA ALA A 81 6.13 8.04 14.35
C ALA A 81 5.10 7.50 13.31
N THR A 82 5.56 7.07 12.13
CA THR A 82 4.68 6.54 11.07
C THR A 82 4.85 5.04 10.88
N ASP A 83 5.33 4.31 11.89
CA ASP A 83 5.50 2.87 11.76
C ASP A 83 4.17 2.15 11.46
N GLY A 84 4.20 1.24 10.49
CA GLY A 84 3.02 0.52 10.05
C GLY A 84 1.95 1.37 9.33
N TRP A 85 2.24 2.61 8.92
CA TRP A 85 1.27 3.43 8.19
C TRP A 85 1.08 2.96 6.74
N SER A 86 -0.14 3.07 6.25
CA SER A 86 -0.47 2.80 4.85
C SER A 86 -0.17 4.01 3.95
N ALA A 87 -0.06 3.78 2.64
CA ALA A 87 0.01 4.86 1.66
C ALA A 87 -1.16 5.85 1.77
N ALA A 88 -2.36 5.37 2.11
CA ALA A 88 -3.53 6.21 2.36
C ALA A 88 -3.35 7.09 3.63
N GLY A 89 -2.73 6.55 4.69
CA GLY A 89 -2.37 7.30 5.88
C GLY A 89 -1.41 8.44 5.58
N PHE A 90 -0.37 8.18 4.77
CA PHE A 90 0.55 9.23 4.30
C PHE A 90 -0.16 10.29 3.44
N ALA A 91 -1.11 9.89 2.59
CA ALA A 91 -1.89 10.85 1.80
C ALA A 91 -2.78 11.75 2.67
N ALA A 92 -3.41 11.20 3.70
CA ALA A 92 -4.18 11.95 4.69
C ALA A 92 -3.26 12.93 5.46
N LEU A 93 -2.14 12.46 6.00
CA LEU A 93 -1.15 13.30 6.68
C LEU A 93 -0.70 14.47 5.81
N ARG A 94 -0.38 14.21 4.53
CA ARG A 94 0.00 15.27 3.60
C ARG A 94 -1.07 16.34 3.46
N SER A 95 -2.34 15.96 3.44
CA SER A 95 -3.46 16.88 3.35
C SER A 95 -3.58 17.73 4.62
N GLU A 96 -3.48 17.11 5.79
CA GLU A 96 -3.50 17.78 7.08
C GLU A 96 -2.35 18.78 7.26
N LEU A 97 -1.12 18.36 6.93
CA LEU A 97 0.04 19.25 7.00
C LEU A 97 -0.08 20.45 6.08
N LYS A 98 -0.61 20.27 4.86
CA LYS A 98 -0.87 21.37 3.94
C LYS A 98 -1.93 22.33 4.48
N ALA A 99 -3.00 21.80 5.09
CA ALA A 99 -4.05 22.62 5.71
C ALA A 99 -3.46 23.43 6.87
N LYS A 100 -2.71 22.79 7.77
CA LYS A 100 -2.05 23.45 8.92
C LYS A 100 -1.09 24.54 8.47
N ALA A 101 -0.23 24.24 7.51
CA ALA A 101 0.74 25.21 6.95
C ALA A 101 0.04 26.44 6.35
N LYS A 102 -1.11 26.24 5.68
CA LYS A 102 -1.92 27.32 5.12
C LYS A 102 -2.55 28.19 6.19
N LEU A 103 -3.06 27.59 7.28
CA LEU A 103 -3.71 28.32 8.39
C LEU A 103 -2.73 29.16 9.19
N GLN A 104 -1.49 28.72 9.36
CA GLN A 104 -0.48 29.44 10.13
C GLN A 104 0.02 30.74 9.48
N GLY A 105 -0.28 30.98 8.21
CA GLY A 105 0.06 32.25 7.52
C GLY A 105 1.57 32.50 7.35
N THR A 106 2.44 31.69 7.93
CA THR A 106 3.91 31.80 7.92
C THR A 106 4.48 31.18 6.66
N LYS A 107 4.26 31.77 5.49
CA LYS A 107 4.77 31.29 4.19
C LYS A 107 4.55 29.78 3.95
N GLY A 108 3.59 29.16 4.67
CA GLY A 108 3.22 27.74 4.52
C GLY A 108 4.29 26.73 4.94
N LYS A 109 5.14 27.06 5.92
CA LYS A 109 6.23 26.16 6.33
C LYS A 109 6.10 25.77 7.80
N LEU A 110 6.23 24.48 8.07
CA LEU A 110 6.18 23.87 9.40
C LEU A 110 7.58 23.41 9.84
N THR A 111 7.78 23.36 11.15
CA THR A 111 8.92 22.67 11.76
C THR A 111 8.68 21.17 11.84
N MET A 112 9.71 20.38 12.05
CA MET A 112 9.56 18.92 12.23
C MET A 112 8.73 18.60 13.48
N ASP A 113 8.87 19.36 14.57
CA ASP A 113 8.07 19.17 15.78
C ASP A 113 6.56 19.38 15.51
N GLU A 114 6.20 20.36 14.68
CA GLU A 114 4.83 20.58 14.27
C GLU A 114 4.29 19.45 13.39
N VAL A 115 5.14 18.83 12.57
CA VAL A 115 4.79 17.64 11.78
C VAL A 115 4.54 16.45 12.70
N ILE A 116 5.43 16.19 13.66
CA ILE A 116 5.27 15.09 14.62
C ILE A 116 4.01 15.30 15.45
N ALA A 117 3.74 16.51 15.93
CA ALA A 117 2.51 16.80 16.67
C ALA A 117 1.23 16.51 15.88
N VAL A 118 1.24 16.70 14.54
CA VAL A 118 0.09 16.31 13.70
C VAL A 118 0.00 14.79 13.59
N ILE A 119 1.12 14.09 13.49
CA ILE A 119 1.13 12.62 13.42
C ILE A 119 0.58 12.01 14.72
N GLU A 120 0.98 12.54 15.87
CA GLU A 120 0.56 12.07 17.19
C GLU A 120 -0.94 12.33 17.46
N ASP A 121 -1.52 13.36 16.84
CA ASP A 121 -2.95 13.66 16.93
C ASP A 121 -3.81 12.75 16.03
N LEU A 122 -3.20 12.10 15.03
CA LEU A 122 -3.90 11.19 14.12
C LEU A 122 -3.99 9.78 14.72
N LEU A 123 -5.21 9.27 14.82
CA LEU A 123 -5.46 7.90 15.25
C LEU A 123 -5.62 6.99 14.03
N PRO A 124 -4.64 6.11 13.74
CA PRO A 124 -4.79 5.13 12.66
C PRO A 124 -5.92 4.14 13.00
N PRO A 125 -6.71 3.71 12.01
CA PRO A 125 -7.79 2.74 12.25
C PRO A 125 -7.23 1.40 12.74
N ALA A 126 -7.90 0.79 13.72
CA ALA A 126 -7.52 -0.50 14.31
C ALA A 126 -7.87 -1.68 13.39
N ILE A 127 -7.28 -1.74 12.19
CA ILE A 127 -7.53 -2.77 11.17
C ILE A 127 -6.29 -3.63 10.87
N GLY A 128 -5.41 -3.81 11.86
CA GLY A 128 -4.13 -4.52 11.70
C GLY A 128 -4.29 -5.93 11.08
N ASP A 129 -5.17 -6.75 11.64
CA ASP A 129 -5.43 -8.11 11.13
C ASP A 129 -6.00 -8.09 9.70
N THR A 130 -6.91 -7.18 9.39
CA THR A 130 -7.46 -7.04 8.03
C THR A 130 -6.37 -6.62 7.03
N ARG A 131 -5.53 -5.67 7.40
CA ARG A 131 -4.39 -5.25 6.56
C ARG A 131 -3.40 -6.40 6.35
N ARG A 132 -3.06 -7.11 7.42
CA ARG A 132 -2.17 -8.28 7.34
C ARG A 132 -2.75 -9.34 6.40
N TYR A 133 -4.04 -9.63 6.52
CA TYR A 133 -4.74 -10.55 5.62
C TYR A 133 -4.66 -10.12 4.16
N GLN A 134 -4.93 -8.84 3.88
CA GLN A 134 -4.85 -8.30 2.52
C GLN A 134 -3.43 -8.35 1.94
N THR A 135 -2.42 -8.04 2.76
CA THR A 135 -1.00 -8.15 2.40
C THR A 135 -0.64 -9.58 2.02
N LEU A 136 -1.00 -10.55 2.85
CA LEU A 136 -0.75 -11.96 2.59
C LEU A 136 -1.47 -12.44 1.33
N GLN A 137 -2.73 -12.03 1.12
CA GLN A 137 -3.46 -12.33 -0.10
C GLN A 137 -2.80 -11.74 -1.35
N ALA A 138 -2.24 -10.53 -1.28
CA ALA A 138 -1.49 -9.94 -2.37
C ALA A 138 -0.22 -10.74 -2.68
N LEU A 139 0.52 -11.14 -1.66
CA LEU A 139 1.77 -11.89 -1.78
C LEU A 139 1.56 -13.30 -2.35
N VAL A 140 0.61 -14.08 -1.83
CA VAL A 140 0.36 -15.45 -2.30
C VAL A 140 -0.19 -15.50 -3.73
N ASN A 141 -0.87 -14.45 -4.17
CA ASN A 141 -1.39 -14.32 -5.53
C ASN A 141 -0.40 -13.68 -6.52
N CYS A 142 0.77 -13.21 -6.07
CA CYS A 142 1.79 -12.66 -6.95
C CYS A 142 2.26 -13.71 -7.96
N THR A 143 2.34 -13.34 -9.23
CA THR A 143 2.66 -14.27 -10.32
C THR A 143 4.13 -14.30 -10.71
N ARG A 144 4.96 -13.39 -10.20
CA ARG A 144 6.39 -13.30 -10.55
C ARG A 144 7.26 -13.04 -9.34
N ARG A 145 8.31 -13.83 -9.16
CA ARG A 145 9.30 -13.63 -8.07
C ARG A 145 9.94 -12.23 -8.10
N SER A 146 10.20 -11.69 -9.27
CA SER A 146 10.79 -10.35 -9.44
C SER A 146 9.89 -9.20 -8.95
N LEU A 147 8.62 -9.46 -8.70
CA LEU A 147 7.65 -8.50 -8.17
C LEU A 147 7.42 -8.66 -6.67
N MET A 148 8.07 -9.63 -6.04
CA MET A 148 8.04 -9.81 -4.60
C MET A 148 8.97 -8.82 -3.91
N PRO A 149 8.65 -8.34 -2.68
CA PRO A 149 9.57 -7.53 -1.88
C PRO A 149 10.91 -8.22 -1.65
N ASN A 150 10.88 -9.54 -1.45
CA ASN A 150 12.06 -10.41 -1.44
C ASN A 150 11.97 -11.41 -2.60
N PRO A 151 12.72 -11.21 -3.70
CA PRO A 151 12.72 -12.15 -4.83
C PRO A 151 13.29 -13.54 -4.49
N LYS A 152 14.02 -13.66 -3.36
CA LYS A 152 14.63 -14.93 -2.88
C LYS A 152 13.69 -15.72 -1.96
N ILE A 153 12.41 -15.34 -1.91
CA ILE A 153 11.40 -16.04 -1.10
C ILE A 153 11.42 -17.54 -1.35
N THR A 154 11.39 -18.33 -0.28
CA THR A 154 11.34 -19.79 -0.34
C THR A 154 9.89 -20.30 -0.45
N ASP A 155 9.75 -21.58 -0.80
CA ASP A 155 8.42 -22.20 -0.86
C ASP A 155 7.87 -22.46 0.56
N GLU A 156 8.77 -22.66 1.56
CA GLU A 156 8.39 -22.76 2.98
C GLU A 156 7.80 -21.45 3.50
N GLU A 157 8.42 -20.31 3.17
CA GLU A 157 7.88 -18.99 3.55
C GLU A 157 6.53 -18.74 2.90
N ARG A 158 6.34 -19.13 1.64
CA ARG A 158 5.03 -19.02 0.97
C ARG A 158 3.99 -19.94 1.61
N ALA A 159 4.39 -21.15 2.02
CA ALA A 159 3.50 -22.07 2.75
C ALA A 159 3.10 -21.49 4.10
N ALA A 160 4.02 -20.85 4.82
CA ALA A 160 3.72 -20.17 6.09
C ALA A 160 2.67 -19.07 5.93
N TRP A 161 2.74 -18.27 4.86
CA TRP A 161 1.70 -17.28 4.54
C TRP A 161 0.32 -17.90 4.33
N ALA A 162 0.25 -19.05 3.64
CA ALA A 162 -1.01 -19.75 3.44
C ALA A 162 -1.59 -20.30 4.75
N VAL A 163 -0.74 -20.67 5.70
CA VAL A 163 -1.16 -21.07 7.06
C VAL A 163 -1.71 -19.86 7.82
N GLU A 164 -0.98 -18.74 7.81
CA GLU A 164 -1.40 -17.51 8.49
C GLU A 164 -2.74 -16.97 7.94
N ILE A 165 -2.93 -17.02 6.62
CA ILE A 165 -4.22 -16.66 6.00
C ILE A 165 -5.36 -17.49 6.61
N ARG A 166 -5.21 -18.82 6.69
CA ARG A 166 -6.23 -19.69 7.28
C ARG A 166 -6.50 -19.38 8.75
N GLN A 167 -5.46 -19.00 9.51
CA GLN A 167 -5.62 -18.60 10.92
C GLN A 167 -6.42 -17.29 11.05
N LEU A 168 -6.18 -16.32 10.16
CA LEU A 168 -6.94 -15.06 10.13
C LEU A 168 -8.39 -15.31 9.69
N GLU A 169 -8.62 -16.17 8.70
CA GLU A 169 -9.97 -16.58 8.28
C GLU A 169 -10.74 -17.27 9.40
N ALA A 170 -10.08 -18.11 10.20
CA ALA A 170 -10.68 -18.74 11.37
C ALA A 170 -11.10 -17.74 12.46
N LYS A 171 -10.45 -16.56 12.52
CA LYS A 171 -10.86 -15.43 13.37
C LYS A 171 -11.99 -14.58 12.76
N GLY A 172 -12.49 -14.93 11.57
CA GLY A 172 -13.52 -14.15 10.86
C GLY A 172 -12.98 -12.98 10.04
N ILE A 173 -11.67 -12.86 9.86
CA ILE A 173 -11.03 -11.82 9.02
C ILE A 173 -11.12 -12.25 7.56
N ARG A 174 -11.69 -11.36 6.72
CA ARG A 174 -11.86 -11.60 5.27
C ARG A 174 -11.74 -10.31 4.45
#